data_fad2520bbcbfff64a94fbc1e4b935603
#
_entry.id   fad2520bbcbfff64a94fbc1e4b935603
#
_cell.length_a   1.000
_cell.length_b   1.000
_cell.length_c   1.000
_cell.angle_alpha   90.00
_cell.angle_beta   90.00
_cell.angle_gamma   90.00
#
_symmetry.space_group_name_H-M   'P 1'
#
loop_
_entity.id
_entity.type
_entity.pdbx_description
1 polymer ?
#
loop_
_entity_poly.entity_id
_entity_poly.type
_entity_poly.pdbx_seq_one_letter_code
_entity_poly.pdbx_strand_id
1 'polypeptide(L)'
;MKVGYMEFSFGYAFTENLIRSSSAAPVGAPVFPNLIHEGHSGFDIRINFPGVPLFFQYKLPELMKRGTAFEVASGHCPGLSIPFFRIAMMRRDVSRQHELLLRFEARYPSNVFYAAPCIANISDFDRSYNGATIARQSIFVSPGDIGPLPDDKAHSLAYKPGLATGYFCSKPKPTKVQTFDDLAALFREQFAEKRFAEVGEAAREMRENVLELASPSMR
;
A
#
# COMPACT_ATOMS: atom_id res chain seq x y z
N MET A 1 -10.86 -15.77 6.17
CA MET A 1 -9.95 -16.43 7.14
C MET A 1 -8.74 -15.55 7.34
N LYS A 2 -8.38 -15.26 8.59
CA LYS A 2 -7.17 -14.48 8.91
C LYS A 2 -5.91 -15.25 8.50
N VAL A 3 -4.88 -14.54 8.06
CA VAL A 3 -3.63 -15.12 7.52
C VAL A 3 -2.66 -15.63 8.58
N GLY A 4 -2.88 -15.35 9.87
CA GLY A 4 -2.12 -15.94 10.99
C GLY A 4 -0.84 -15.20 11.38
N TYR A 5 -0.52 -14.06 10.74
CA TYR A 5 0.53 -13.10 11.12
C TYR A 5 -0.06 -11.70 11.26
N MET A 6 0.70 -10.77 11.84
CA MET A 6 0.23 -9.41 12.14
C MET A 6 0.70 -8.41 11.09
N GLU A 7 -0.03 -7.29 10.97
CA GLU A 7 0.32 -6.20 10.05
C GLU A 7 1.71 -5.63 10.33
N PHE A 8 2.04 -5.45 11.59
CA PHE A 8 3.40 -5.02 11.99
C PHE A 8 4.49 -5.99 11.54
N SER A 9 4.26 -7.32 11.70
CA SER A 9 5.22 -8.33 11.23
C SER A 9 5.38 -8.29 9.71
N PHE A 10 4.27 -8.10 8.98
CA PHE A 10 4.31 -7.89 7.54
C PHE A 10 5.10 -6.64 7.18
N GLY A 11 4.80 -5.51 7.83
CA GLY A 11 5.45 -4.23 7.57
C GLY A 11 6.97 -4.29 7.77
N TYR A 12 7.43 -4.92 8.86
CA TYR A 12 8.86 -5.17 9.09
C TYR A 12 9.48 -6.03 7.99
N ALA A 13 8.91 -7.20 7.74
CA ALA A 13 9.43 -8.16 6.78
C ALA A 13 9.45 -7.60 5.35
N PHE A 14 8.41 -6.88 4.98
CA PHE A 14 8.32 -6.19 3.69
C PHE A 14 9.42 -5.14 3.54
N THR A 15 9.56 -4.26 4.54
CA THR A 15 10.56 -3.18 4.52
C THR A 15 11.97 -3.73 4.38
N GLU A 16 12.31 -4.70 5.22
CA GLU A 16 13.63 -5.34 5.21
C GLU A 16 13.91 -6.02 3.86
N ASN A 17 12.96 -6.81 3.36
CA ASN A 17 13.10 -7.50 2.08
C ASN A 17 13.18 -6.51 0.91
N LEU A 18 12.39 -5.43 0.91
CA LEU A 18 12.43 -4.40 -0.12
C LEU A 18 13.82 -3.73 -0.16
N ILE A 19 14.35 -3.32 0.98
CA ILE A 19 15.67 -2.69 1.08
C ILE A 19 16.76 -3.66 0.65
N ARG A 20 16.74 -4.90 1.13
CA ARG A 20 17.73 -5.93 0.81
C ARG A 20 17.72 -6.34 -0.66
N SER A 21 16.55 -6.28 -1.30
CA SER A 21 16.39 -6.62 -2.73
C SER A 21 16.65 -5.45 -3.67
N SER A 22 16.80 -4.23 -3.14
CA SER A 22 17.02 -3.04 -3.93
C SER A 22 18.45 -2.95 -4.41
N SER A 23 18.64 -2.53 -5.68
CA SER A 23 19.96 -2.22 -6.25
C SER A 23 20.54 -0.91 -5.70
N ALA A 24 19.71 -0.03 -5.17
CA ALA A 24 20.11 1.22 -4.51
C ALA A 24 19.85 1.12 -3.01
N ALA A 25 20.81 1.55 -2.19
CA ALA A 25 20.59 1.67 -0.75
C ALA A 25 19.71 2.89 -0.44
N PRO A 26 18.85 2.83 0.58
CA PRO A 26 18.20 4.02 1.10
C PRO A 26 19.22 5.04 1.60
N VAL A 27 18.91 6.33 1.47
CA VAL A 27 19.80 7.42 1.95
C VAL A 27 19.72 7.66 3.45
N GLY A 28 18.90 6.92 4.16
CA GLY A 28 18.75 6.97 5.61
C GLY A 28 17.84 5.86 6.11
N ALA A 29 17.65 5.79 7.41
CA ALA A 29 16.75 4.82 8.01
C ALA A 29 15.31 5.01 7.51
N PRO A 30 14.53 3.92 7.32
CA PRO A 30 13.09 4.02 7.10
C PRO A 30 12.43 4.80 8.24
N VAL A 31 11.48 5.66 7.90
CA VAL A 31 10.77 6.51 8.85
C VAL A 31 9.37 5.96 9.08
N PHE A 32 9.11 5.51 10.30
CA PHE A 32 7.78 5.15 10.78
C PHE A 32 7.21 6.40 11.48
N PRO A 33 6.08 6.96 11.04
CA PRO A 33 5.45 8.06 11.75
C PRO A 33 5.02 7.60 13.14
N ASN A 34 5.09 8.47 14.12
CA ASN A 34 4.46 8.18 15.42
C ASN A 34 2.93 8.27 15.28
N LEU A 35 2.19 7.77 16.28
CA LEU A 35 0.72 7.70 16.24
C LEU A 35 0.03 9.05 15.93
N ILE A 36 0.63 10.17 16.38
CA ILE A 36 0.12 11.51 16.09
C ILE A 36 0.33 11.84 14.61
N HIS A 37 1.53 11.59 14.10
CA HIS A 37 1.87 11.86 12.69
C HIS A 37 1.19 10.88 11.72
N GLU A 38 0.97 9.63 12.12
CA GLU A 38 0.21 8.65 11.34
C GLU A 38 -1.23 9.11 11.10
N GLY A 39 -1.88 9.64 12.14
CA GLY A 39 -3.21 10.26 12.03
C GLY A 39 -3.29 11.46 11.08
N HIS A 40 -2.16 12.05 10.72
CA HIS A 40 -2.05 13.20 9.81
C HIS A 40 -1.46 12.87 8.44
N SER A 41 -0.69 11.78 8.32
CA SER A 41 -0.02 11.39 7.08
C SER A 41 -0.70 10.25 6.34
N GLY A 42 -1.35 9.35 7.07
CA GLY A 42 -2.09 8.21 6.52
C GLY A 42 -1.22 7.05 6.02
N PHE A 43 0.12 7.15 6.06
CA PHE A 43 1.03 6.06 5.70
C PHE A 43 1.75 5.49 6.94
N ASP A 44 2.14 4.22 6.86
CA ASP A 44 2.85 3.53 7.95
C ASP A 44 4.36 3.70 7.85
N ILE A 45 4.89 3.88 6.66
CA ILE A 45 6.33 3.99 6.43
C ILE A 45 6.67 4.87 5.25
N ARG A 46 7.79 5.59 5.38
CA ARG A 46 8.50 6.23 4.30
C ARG A 46 9.90 5.65 4.17
N ILE A 47 10.28 5.29 2.95
CA ILE A 47 11.64 4.85 2.60
C ILE A 47 12.17 5.83 1.57
N ASN A 48 13.31 6.46 1.84
CA ASN A 48 13.95 7.38 0.91
C ASN A 48 15.06 6.66 0.14
N PHE A 49 14.82 6.38 -1.11
CA PHE A 49 15.87 6.03 -2.07
C PHE A 49 16.46 7.30 -2.70
N PRO A 50 17.65 7.25 -3.32
CA PRO A 50 18.24 8.41 -3.98
C PRO A 50 17.26 9.07 -4.97
N GLY A 51 16.77 10.26 -4.66
CA GLY A 51 15.81 11.01 -5.48
C GLY A 51 14.35 10.51 -5.47
N VAL A 52 14.03 9.42 -4.77
CA VAL A 52 12.68 8.82 -4.80
C VAL A 52 12.21 8.45 -3.38
N PRO A 53 11.37 9.25 -2.75
CA PRO A 53 10.69 8.85 -1.51
C PRO A 53 9.55 7.91 -1.83
N LEU A 54 9.42 6.82 -1.08
CA LEU A 54 8.35 5.85 -1.18
C LEU A 54 7.53 5.82 0.10
N PHE A 55 6.22 5.80 -0.05
CA PHE A 55 5.28 5.78 1.05
C PHE A 55 4.39 4.55 0.94
N PHE A 56 4.34 3.75 2.00
CA PHE A 56 3.48 2.57 2.05
C PHE A 56 2.53 2.63 3.23
N GLN A 57 1.28 2.31 2.95
CA GLN A 57 0.29 1.94 3.93
C GLN A 57 0.10 0.43 3.87
N TYR A 58 0.44 -0.25 4.94
CA TYR A 58 0.30 -1.70 5.03
C TYR A 58 -1.15 -2.09 5.23
N LYS A 59 -1.54 -3.20 4.65
CA LYS A 59 -2.85 -3.81 4.86
C LYS A 59 -2.72 -5.32 4.97
N LEU A 60 -3.27 -5.85 6.05
CA LEU A 60 -3.32 -7.29 6.24
C LEU A 60 -4.58 -7.86 5.60
N PRO A 61 -4.48 -8.83 4.70
CA PRO A 61 -5.64 -9.37 4.02
C PRO A 61 -6.35 -10.47 4.81
N GLU A 62 -7.59 -10.70 4.42
CA GLU A 62 -8.30 -11.95 4.66
C GLU A 62 -8.22 -12.85 3.44
N LEU A 63 -7.96 -14.14 3.66
CA LEU A 63 -8.03 -15.15 2.60
C LEU A 63 -9.46 -15.66 2.45
N MET A 64 -10.05 -15.42 1.29
CA MET A 64 -11.40 -15.81 0.92
C MET A 64 -11.37 -17.17 0.21
N LYS A 65 -12.00 -18.19 0.82
CA LYS A 65 -12.02 -19.58 0.33
C LYS A 65 -13.40 -20.08 -0.07
N ARG A 66 -14.46 -19.32 0.26
CA ARG A 66 -15.84 -19.75 0.03
C ARG A 66 -16.40 -19.11 -1.23
N GLY A 67 -16.99 -19.91 -2.11
CA GLY A 67 -17.66 -19.43 -3.32
C GLY A 67 -18.90 -18.56 -3.06
N THR A 68 -19.39 -18.52 -1.81
CA THR A 68 -20.44 -17.62 -1.34
C THR A 68 -19.98 -16.20 -1.04
N ALA A 69 -18.66 -15.91 -1.17
CA ALA A 69 -18.16 -14.55 -1.04
C ALA A 69 -18.83 -13.67 -2.11
N PHE A 70 -19.28 -12.48 -1.69
CA PHE A 70 -20.04 -11.56 -2.56
C PHE A 70 -19.32 -11.29 -3.88
N GLU A 71 -18.03 -11.12 -3.85
CA GLU A 71 -17.17 -10.80 -5.00
C GLU A 71 -17.26 -11.86 -6.11
N VAL A 72 -17.43 -13.12 -5.72
CA VAL A 72 -17.55 -14.25 -6.66
C VAL A 72 -19.02 -14.57 -6.94
N ALA A 73 -19.84 -14.61 -5.88
CA ALA A 73 -21.24 -15.00 -5.99
C ALA A 73 -22.08 -14.01 -6.81
N SER A 74 -21.74 -12.72 -6.77
CA SER A 74 -22.45 -11.68 -7.53
C SER A 74 -22.15 -11.68 -9.03
N GLY A 75 -21.04 -12.29 -9.45
CA GLY A 75 -20.56 -12.24 -10.84
C GLY A 75 -20.01 -10.87 -11.28
N HIS A 76 -19.95 -9.87 -10.37
CA HIS A 76 -19.52 -8.51 -10.70
C HIS A 76 -17.99 -8.31 -10.71
N CYS A 77 -17.21 -9.34 -10.40
CA CYS A 77 -15.75 -9.30 -10.37
C CYS A 77 -15.16 -10.30 -11.37
N PRO A 78 -15.20 -10.01 -12.70
CA PRO A 78 -14.74 -10.93 -13.73
C PRO A 78 -13.29 -11.40 -13.51
N GLY A 79 -13.04 -12.70 -13.63
CA GLY A 79 -11.71 -13.30 -13.44
C GLY A 79 -11.32 -13.53 -11.98
N LEU A 80 -12.03 -12.95 -11.01
CA LEU A 80 -11.80 -13.24 -9.60
C LEU A 80 -12.43 -14.60 -9.25
N SER A 81 -11.61 -15.50 -8.73
CA SER A 81 -12.04 -16.84 -8.31
C SER A 81 -11.39 -17.20 -6.98
N ILE A 82 -12.02 -18.07 -6.21
CA ILE A 82 -11.46 -18.58 -4.96
C ILE A 82 -10.24 -19.47 -5.23
N PRO A 83 -9.20 -19.46 -4.33
CA PRO A 83 -9.04 -18.49 -3.25
C PRO A 83 -8.57 -17.14 -3.78
N PHE A 84 -9.00 -16.07 -3.08
CA PHE A 84 -8.53 -14.71 -3.34
C PHE A 84 -8.30 -13.98 -2.01
N PHE A 85 -7.65 -12.84 -2.06
CA PHE A 85 -7.38 -11.99 -0.90
C PHE A 85 -8.28 -10.76 -0.89
N ARG A 86 -8.62 -10.28 0.31
CA ARG A 86 -9.41 -9.08 0.51
C ARG A 86 -8.82 -8.24 1.63
N ILE A 87 -8.52 -6.98 1.36
CA ILE A 87 -8.15 -5.99 2.37
C ILE A 87 -9.33 -5.09 2.69
N ALA A 88 -9.46 -4.75 3.98
CA ALA A 88 -10.43 -3.76 4.44
C ALA A 88 -9.84 -2.35 4.31
N MET A 89 -10.64 -1.43 3.78
CA MET A 89 -10.34 -0.01 3.83
C MET A 89 -10.86 0.58 5.14
N MET A 90 -10.10 1.50 5.74
CA MET A 90 -10.57 2.22 6.91
C MET A 90 -11.79 3.07 6.53
N ARG A 91 -12.86 2.98 7.32
CA ARG A 91 -14.08 3.75 7.09
C ARG A 91 -13.80 5.24 7.25
N ARG A 92 -14.41 6.07 6.40
CA ARG A 92 -14.21 7.52 6.35
C ARG A 92 -14.65 8.23 7.64
N ASP A 93 -15.71 7.74 8.29
CA ASP A 93 -16.22 8.25 9.59
C ASP A 93 -15.32 7.88 10.77
N VAL A 94 -14.43 6.90 10.62
CA VAL A 94 -13.51 6.44 11.66
C VAL A 94 -12.11 7.03 11.48
N SER A 95 -11.65 7.17 10.22
CA SER A 95 -10.30 7.66 9.92
C SER A 95 -10.24 8.34 8.59
N ARG A 96 -9.49 9.43 8.52
CA ARG A 96 -9.18 10.15 7.29
C ARG A 96 -8.02 9.53 6.51
N GLN A 97 -7.53 8.35 6.89
CA GLN A 97 -6.34 7.71 6.31
C GLN A 97 -6.34 7.71 4.78
N HIS A 98 -7.43 7.24 4.18
CA HIS A 98 -7.50 7.16 2.71
C HIS A 98 -7.51 8.54 2.03
N GLU A 99 -8.20 9.52 2.60
CA GLU A 99 -8.19 10.91 2.11
C GLU A 99 -6.80 11.52 2.16
N LEU A 100 -6.07 11.29 3.26
CA LEU A 100 -4.71 11.76 3.42
C LEU A 100 -3.77 11.12 2.38
N LEU A 101 -3.88 9.82 2.16
CA LEU A 101 -3.10 9.12 1.14
C LEU A 101 -3.37 9.65 -0.28
N LEU A 102 -4.63 9.99 -0.61
CA LEU A 102 -4.97 10.63 -1.88
C LEU A 102 -4.28 12.00 -2.03
N ARG A 103 -4.25 12.81 -0.96
CA ARG A 103 -3.54 14.10 -0.95
C ARG A 103 -2.02 13.92 -1.10
N PHE A 104 -1.45 12.93 -0.41
CA PHE A 104 -0.04 12.60 -0.55
C PHE A 104 0.31 12.15 -1.97
N GLU A 105 -0.51 11.30 -2.58
CA GLU A 105 -0.29 10.85 -3.94
C GLU A 105 -0.39 12.00 -4.96
N ALA A 106 -1.32 12.96 -4.77
CA ALA A 106 -1.39 14.15 -5.62
C ALA A 106 -0.09 14.96 -5.58
N ARG A 107 0.64 14.93 -4.46
CA ARG A 107 1.92 15.63 -4.31
C ARG A 107 3.12 14.77 -4.72
N TYR A 108 3.06 13.47 -4.49
CA TYR A 108 4.09 12.49 -4.83
C TYR A 108 3.52 11.43 -5.78
N PRO A 109 3.22 11.81 -7.03
CA PRO A 109 2.60 10.90 -7.99
C PRO A 109 3.43 9.63 -8.17
N SER A 110 2.76 8.48 -8.15
CA SER A 110 3.38 7.18 -8.34
C SER A 110 4.36 6.75 -7.22
N ASN A 111 4.28 7.34 -6.03
CA ASN A 111 5.17 7.04 -4.90
C ASN A 111 4.41 6.62 -3.63
N VAL A 112 3.08 6.62 -3.66
CA VAL A 112 2.22 6.30 -2.51
C VAL A 112 1.40 5.06 -2.82
N PHE A 113 1.48 4.03 -1.97
CA PHE A 113 0.83 2.75 -2.22
C PHE A 113 0.25 2.13 -0.95
N TYR A 114 -0.88 1.49 -1.10
CA TYR A 114 -1.23 0.37 -0.25
C TYR A 114 -0.36 -0.82 -0.62
N ALA A 115 0.24 -1.48 0.36
CA ALA A 115 0.98 -2.72 0.17
C ALA A 115 0.31 -3.84 0.96
N ALA A 116 -0.02 -4.94 0.30
CA ALA A 116 -0.68 -6.08 0.91
C ALA A 116 -0.11 -7.41 0.41
N PRO A 117 0.12 -8.39 1.32
CA PRO A 117 0.71 -9.67 0.95
C PRO A 117 -0.28 -10.60 0.24
N CYS A 118 0.24 -11.43 -0.64
CA CYS A 118 -0.43 -12.59 -1.24
C CYS A 118 -0.05 -13.90 -0.54
N ILE A 119 0.16 -13.86 0.77
CA ILE A 119 0.68 -14.98 1.58
C ILE A 119 -0.43 -15.47 2.50
N ALA A 120 -0.74 -16.76 2.43
CA ALA A 120 -1.95 -17.33 3.01
C ALA A 120 -1.87 -17.72 4.50
N ASN A 121 -0.66 -17.95 5.01
CA ASN A 121 -0.44 -18.45 6.37
C ASN A 121 0.97 -18.13 6.88
N ILE A 122 1.20 -18.36 8.18
CA ILE A 122 2.47 -18.05 8.83
C ILE A 122 3.65 -18.85 8.28
N SER A 123 3.47 -20.13 7.96
CA SER A 123 4.57 -20.98 7.44
C SER A 123 5.05 -20.51 6.07
N ASP A 124 4.12 -20.06 5.20
CA ASP A 124 4.47 -19.46 3.92
C ASP A 124 5.11 -18.07 4.12
N PHE A 125 4.66 -17.34 5.13
CA PHE A 125 5.25 -16.03 5.50
C PHE A 125 6.71 -16.20 5.93
N ASP A 126 7.02 -17.13 6.83
CA ASP A 126 8.39 -17.42 7.30
C ASP A 126 9.29 -17.86 6.14
N ARG A 127 8.78 -18.73 5.25
CA ARG A 127 9.51 -19.16 4.05
C ARG A 127 9.81 -17.98 3.13
N SER A 128 8.83 -17.12 2.92
CA SER A 128 8.97 -15.93 2.06
C SER A 128 9.94 -14.91 2.64
N TYR A 129 9.93 -14.74 3.97
CA TYR A 129 10.88 -13.86 4.65
C TYR A 129 12.32 -14.37 4.50
N ASN A 130 12.55 -15.66 4.80
CA ASN A 130 13.87 -16.27 4.65
C ASN A 130 14.38 -16.24 3.21
N GLY A 131 13.48 -16.40 2.23
CA GLY A 131 13.79 -16.31 0.80
C GLY A 131 13.88 -14.88 0.25
N ALA A 132 13.71 -13.84 1.07
CA ALA A 132 13.66 -12.44 0.67
C ALA A 132 12.62 -12.16 -0.46
N THR A 133 11.46 -12.81 -0.38
CA THR A 133 10.41 -12.73 -1.41
C THR A 133 9.11 -12.05 -0.95
N ILE A 134 9.05 -11.52 0.28
CA ILE A 134 7.85 -10.86 0.81
C ILE A 134 7.37 -9.74 -0.13
N ALA A 135 8.27 -8.84 -0.55
CA ALA A 135 7.90 -7.76 -1.46
C ALA A 135 7.42 -8.28 -2.83
N ARG A 136 8.05 -9.35 -3.36
CA ARG A 136 7.62 -10.00 -4.62
C ARG A 136 6.28 -10.72 -4.51
N GLN A 137 5.90 -11.15 -3.31
CA GLN A 137 4.62 -11.77 -3.00
C GLN A 137 3.62 -10.77 -2.40
N SER A 138 3.79 -9.50 -2.70
CA SER A 138 2.86 -8.43 -2.33
C SER A 138 2.30 -7.77 -3.57
N ILE A 139 1.12 -7.17 -3.39
CA ILE A 139 0.52 -6.28 -4.39
C ILE A 139 0.64 -4.84 -3.92
N PHE A 140 0.59 -3.94 -4.90
CA PHE A 140 0.62 -2.51 -4.69
C PHE A 140 -0.57 -1.87 -5.38
N VAL A 141 -1.27 -0.99 -4.65
CA VAL A 141 -2.42 -0.27 -5.20
C VAL A 141 -2.29 1.20 -4.85
N SER A 142 -2.31 2.05 -5.86
CA SER A 142 -2.34 3.49 -5.67
C SER A 142 -3.66 3.91 -5.03
N PRO A 143 -3.67 4.84 -4.05
CA PRO A 143 -4.90 5.43 -3.55
C PRO A 143 -5.76 6.04 -4.65
N GLY A 144 -5.14 6.66 -5.67
CA GLY A 144 -5.83 7.25 -6.83
C GLY A 144 -6.54 6.24 -7.71
N ASP A 145 -6.00 5.02 -7.87
CA ASP A 145 -6.67 3.95 -8.61
C ASP A 145 -7.96 3.48 -7.91
N ILE A 146 -8.02 3.58 -6.59
CA ILE A 146 -9.24 3.36 -5.79
C ILE A 146 -10.17 4.56 -5.94
N GLY A 147 -9.63 5.78 -5.84
CA GLY A 147 -10.38 7.02 -5.80
C GLY A 147 -11.04 7.29 -4.45
N PRO A 148 -11.76 8.41 -4.28
CA PRO A 148 -12.44 8.73 -3.03
C PRO A 148 -13.42 7.65 -2.60
N LEU A 149 -13.47 7.36 -1.29
CA LEU A 149 -14.48 6.45 -0.74
C LEU A 149 -15.88 7.06 -0.92
N PRO A 150 -16.85 6.29 -1.45
CA PRO A 150 -18.15 6.83 -1.84
C PRO A 150 -19.04 7.23 -0.64
N ASP A 151 -18.87 6.56 0.49
CA ASP A 151 -19.67 6.77 1.71
C ASP A 151 -18.89 6.35 2.96
N ASP A 152 -19.56 6.38 4.12
CA ASP A 152 -18.98 6.03 5.43
C ASP A 152 -19.10 4.54 5.79
N LYS A 153 -19.55 3.70 4.86
CA LYS A 153 -19.66 2.26 5.08
C LYS A 153 -18.31 1.55 4.99
N ALA A 154 -18.32 0.28 5.35
CA ALA A 154 -17.16 -0.56 5.20
C ALA A 154 -16.89 -0.85 3.71
N HIS A 155 -15.67 -0.56 3.27
CA HIS A 155 -15.19 -0.84 1.92
C HIS A 155 -14.07 -1.85 1.95
N SER A 156 -13.90 -2.57 0.87
CA SER A 156 -12.81 -3.52 0.72
C SER A 156 -12.31 -3.57 -0.73
N LEU A 157 -11.06 -4.00 -0.88
CA LEU A 157 -10.45 -4.29 -2.16
C LEU A 157 -10.15 -5.79 -2.23
N ALA A 158 -10.70 -6.49 -3.21
CA ALA A 158 -10.39 -7.88 -3.51
C ALA A 158 -9.33 -7.97 -4.60
N TYR A 159 -8.39 -8.89 -4.43
CA TYR A 159 -7.31 -9.12 -5.39
C TYR A 159 -6.86 -10.59 -5.39
N LYS A 160 -6.19 -10.98 -6.44
CA LYS A 160 -5.64 -12.34 -6.58
C LYS A 160 -4.24 -12.27 -7.19
N PRO A 161 -3.28 -13.08 -6.71
CA PRO A 161 -1.96 -13.17 -7.32
C PRO A 161 -2.05 -13.43 -8.82
N GLY A 162 -1.23 -12.72 -9.58
CA GLY A 162 -1.17 -12.88 -11.04
C GLY A 162 -2.26 -12.13 -11.82
N LEU A 163 -3.20 -11.45 -11.16
CA LEU A 163 -4.14 -10.56 -11.83
C LEU A 163 -3.70 -9.10 -11.67
N ALA A 164 -3.62 -8.38 -12.79
CA ALA A 164 -3.34 -6.93 -12.79
C ALA A 164 -4.56 -6.09 -12.37
N THR A 165 -5.71 -6.73 -12.17
CA THR A 165 -6.96 -6.08 -11.79
C THR A 165 -7.47 -6.66 -10.48
N GLY A 166 -7.65 -5.79 -9.49
CA GLY A 166 -8.45 -6.04 -8.30
C GLY A 166 -9.82 -5.39 -8.42
N TYR A 167 -10.64 -5.54 -7.39
CA TYR A 167 -11.99 -4.99 -7.38
C TYR A 167 -12.27 -4.26 -6.07
N PHE A 168 -12.65 -2.99 -6.17
CA PHE A 168 -13.21 -2.25 -5.06
C PHE A 168 -14.67 -2.68 -4.87
N CYS A 169 -14.96 -3.38 -3.76
CA CYS A 169 -16.09 -4.31 -3.70
C CYS A 169 -17.45 -3.70 -3.33
N SER A 170 -17.54 -2.54 -2.72
CA SER A 170 -18.85 -1.93 -2.35
C SER A 170 -19.64 -1.38 -3.55
N LYS A 171 -18.94 -1.01 -4.62
CA LYS A 171 -19.43 -0.89 -6.00
C LYS A 171 -18.36 -1.56 -6.83
N PRO A 172 -18.55 -2.81 -7.30
CA PRO A 172 -17.50 -3.54 -7.99
C PRO A 172 -16.89 -2.70 -9.13
N LYS A 173 -15.79 -2.01 -8.80
CA LYS A 173 -15.04 -1.14 -9.70
C LYS A 173 -13.69 -1.81 -9.95
N PRO A 174 -13.33 -2.11 -11.19
CA PRO A 174 -11.99 -2.55 -11.51
C PRO A 174 -10.96 -1.53 -11.02
N THR A 175 -9.93 -2.01 -10.34
CA THR A 175 -8.87 -1.21 -9.77
C THR A 175 -7.55 -1.80 -10.21
N LYS A 176 -6.62 -0.97 -10.67
CA LYS A 176 -5.29 -1.44 -11.06
C LYS A 176 -4.55 -2.00 -9.86
N VAL A 177 -4.01 -3.20 -10.00
CA VAL A 177 -3.15 -3.85 -9.02
C VAL A 177 -1.78 -4.04 -9.65
N GLN A 178 -0.75 -3.54 -8.99
CA GLN A 178 0.62 -3.62 -9.46
C GLN A 178 1.35 -4.75 -8.72
N THR A 179 2.23 -5.43 -9.42
CA THR A 179 3.19 -6.38 -8.87
C THR A 179 4.46 -5.66 -8.40
N PHE A 180 5.36 -6.41 -7.76
CA PHE A 180 6.69 -5.89 -7.42
C PHE A 180 7.49 -5.50 -8.67
N ASP A 181 7.36 -6.24 -9.76
CA ASP A 181 8.09 -5.96 -11.00
C ASP A 181 7.56 -4.68 -11.68
N ASP A 182 6.24 -4.43 -11.61
CA ASP A 182 5.65 -3.16 -12.06
C ASP A 182 6.17 -1.99 -11.24
N LEU A 183 6.21 -2.14 -9.91
CA LEU A 183 6.74 -1.14 -9.00
C LEU A 183 8.23 -0.86 -9.27
N ALA A 184 9.02 -1.91 -9.46
CA ALA A 184 10.45 -1.80 -9.77
C ALA A 184 10.70 -1.14 -11.14
N ALA A 185 9.84 -1.39 -12.13
CA ALA A 185 9.91 -0.73 -13.43
C ALA A 185 9.62 0.77 -13.29
N LEU A 186 8.54 1.11 -12.59
CA LEU A 186 8.16 2.49 -12.29
C LEU A 186 9.30 3.27 -11.62
N PHE A 187 9.98 2.66 -10.64
CA PHE A 187 11.08 3.33 -9.94
C PHE A 187 12.33 3.48 -10.81
N ARG A 188 12.65 2.48 -11.65
CA ARG A 188 13.74 2.63 -12.62
C ARG A 188 13.50 3.81 -13.56
N GLU A 189 12.26 3.99 -14.01
CA GLU A 189 11.87 5.14 -14.82
C GLU A 189 12.03 6.45 -14.06
N GLN A 190 11.55 6.53 -12.82
CA GLN A 190 11.70 7.72 -11.98
C GLN A 190 13.17 8.06 -11.68
N PHE A 191 14.02 7.05 -11.43
CA PHE A 191 15.45 7.26 -11.28
C PHE A 191 16.08 7.78 -12.56
N ALA A 192 15.68 7.26 -13.72
CA ALA A 192 16.20 7.70 -15.01
C ALA A 192 15.79 9.14 -15.32
N GLU A 193 14.55 9.51 -15.02
CA GLU A 193 14.01 10.85 -15.24
C GLU A 193 14.52 11.88 -14.21
N LYS A 194 15.17 11.44 -13.13
CA LYS A 194 15.60 12.30 -12.00
C LYS A 194 14.49 13.21 -11.51
N ARG A 195 13.29 12.67 -11.35
CA ARG A 195 12.08 13.43 -10.94
C ARG A 195 12.25 14.19 -9.63
N PHE A 196 13.13 13.72 -8.77
CA PHE A 196 13.51 14.40 -7.53
C PHE A 196 14.99 14.71 -7.59
N ALA A 197 15.36 15.98 -7.68
CA ALA A 197 16.74 16.40 -7.83
C ALA A 197 17.61 15.98 -6.63
N GLU A 198 17.04 16.02 -5.41
CA GLU A 198 17.74 15.63 -4.17
C GLU A 198 16.77 15.02 -3.16
N VAL A 199 17.20 13.96 -2.47
CA VAL A 199 16.42 13.31 -1.39
C VAL A 199 16.20 14.26 -0.21
N GLY A 200 17.15 15.14 0.07
CA GLY A 200 17.03 16.14 1.12
C GLY A 200 15.90 17.13 0.88
N GLU A 201 15.66 17.50 -0.37
CA GLU A 201 14.57 18.38 -0.77
C GLU A 201 13.21 17.71 -0.60
N ALA A 202 13.07 16.49 -1.12
CA ALA A 202 11.85 15.69 -0.95
C ALA A 202 11.52 15.42 0.53
N ALA A 203 12.55 15.17 1.37
CA ALA A 203 12.36 14.96 2.79
C ALA A 203 11.93 16.23 3.53
N ARG A 204 12.48 17.40 3.13
CA ARG A 204 12.11 18.70 3.69
C ARG A 204 10.68 19.07 3.34
N GLU A 205 10.32 18.99 2.08
CA GLU A 205 8.97 19.23 1.60
C GLU A 205 7.94 18.36 2.31
N MET A 206 8.26 17.09 2.53
CA MET A 206 7.38 16.21 3.26
C MET A 206 7.20 16.62 4.72
N ARG A 207 8.28 17.04 5.40
CA ARG A 207 8.21 17.53 6.78
C ARG A 207 7.30 18.76 6.88
N GLU A 208 7.43 19.68 5.94
CA GLU A 208 6.58 20.87 5.86
C GLU A 208 5.11 20.49 5.66
N ASN A 209 4.80 19.51 4.78
CA ASN A 209 3.45 19.03 4.57
C ASN A 209 2.82 18.36 5.78
N VAL A 210 3.58 17.54 6.51
CA VAL A 210 3.09 16.92 7.75
C VAL A 210 2.80 18.00 8.79
N LEU A 211 3.65 19.01 8.88
CA LEU A 211 3.43 20.14 9.81
C LEU A 211 2.20 20.99 9.41
N GLU A 212 2.02 21.25 8.12
CA GLU A 212 0.85 21.97 7.61
C GLU A 212 -0.46 21.21 7.86
N LEU A 213 -0.48 19.90 7.64
CA LEU A 213 -1.63 19.04 7.92
C LEU A 213 -1.89 18.87 9.42
N ALA A 214 -0.85 18.97 10.25
CA ALA A 214 -0.94 18.88 11.71
C ALA A 214 -1.31 20.21 12.38
N SER A 215 -1.19 21.33 11.66
CA SER A 215 -1.58 22.64 12.20
C SER A 215 -3.11 22.69 12.25
N PRO A 216 -3.72 22.88 13.44
CA PRO A 216 -5.17 23.05 13.53
C PRO A 216 -5.52 24.33 12.74
N SER A 217 -6.47 24.21 11.82
CA SER A 217 -7.10 25.38 11.22
C SER A 217 -7.67 26.23 12.35
N MET A 218 -6.99 27.30 12.73
CA MET A 218 -7.59 28.32 13.57
C MET A 218 -8.76 28.93 12.79
N ARG A 219 -9.96 28.48 13.11
CA ARG A 219 -11.21 29.16 12.88
C ARG A 219 -11.97 29.24 14.18
#